data_8f5449bdb4826b7900f57bc293dc8d21
#
_entry.id   8f5449bdb4826b7900f57bc293dc8d21
#
_cell.length_a   1.000
_cell.length_b   1.000
_cell.length_c   1.000
_cell.angle_alpha   90.00
_cell.angle_beta   90.00
_cell.angle_gamma   90.00
#
_symmetry.space_group_name_H-M   'P 1'
#
loop_
_entity.id
_entity.type
_entity.pdbx_description
1 polymer ?
#
loop_
_entity_poly.entity_id
_entity_poly.type
_entity_poly.pdbx_seq_one_letter_code
_entity_poly.pdbx_strand_id
1 'polypeptide(L)'
;MGACVSTSRSTCSSKSNGEPVPLPCLGIGLCRQKRTKRTFSDHVVTLQHLPSIPNRVFTNGKSRTSCIFTQQGRKGINQDAMIVWEDFMSEDVTFCGVFDGHGPHGHLVARKVRDALPVKLQSFLNSCQSRQNGSDQTCFKGNSMKSDVGDLDKDGSIEDKLNSLWREAFLKSYKAMDKELKSHPNLDCFCSGSTAITIVKQGSNLFMGYIGDSRAIMGSKDNNDSMVAVQLTVDLKPDLPREAERIKRCKGRVFALQDEPEVPRVWLPFDDAPGLAMARAFGDFCLKEYGVISIPEFSHRTLTERDQFIVLASDGVCFHL
;
A
#
# COMPACT_ATOMS: atom_id res chain seq x y z
N MET A 1 -4.54 3.77 17.51
CA MET A 1 -3.79 2.55 17.60
C MET A 1 -3.69 1.88 16.31
N GLY A 2 -2.55 1.31 16.08
CA GLY A 2 -2.06 1.07 14.76
C GLY A 2 -2.00 -0.39 14.38
N ALA A 3 -2.07 -0.65 13.09
CA ALA A 3 -1.68 -1.90 12.47
C ALA A 3 -0.20 -1.81 12.06
N CYS A 4 0.55 -2.88 12.26
CA CYS A 4 1.94 -2.98 11.84
C CYS A 4 2.16 -4.20 10.95
N VAL A 5 2.89 -4.01 9.85
CA VAL A 5 3.33 -5.09 8.97
C VAL A 5 4.85 -5.04 8.89
N SER A 6 5.53 -6.12 9.25
CA SER A 6 6.97 -6.24 9.08
C SER A 6 7.35 -7.39 8.15
N THR A 7 8.34 -7.17 7.29
CA THR A 7 8.93 -8.19 6.43
C THR A 7 10.41 -8.33 6.76
N SER A 8 10.86 -9.53 7.06
CA SER A 8 12.27 -9.83 7.36
C SER A 8 12.78 -11.02 6.54
N ARG A 9 14.05 -11.00 6.19
CA ARG A 9 14.76 -12.20 5.75
C ARG A 9 15.18 -12.98 7.00
N SER A 10 14.44 -14.02 7.39
CA SER A 10 14.89 -14.90 8.45
C SER A 10 15.33 -16.25 7.88
N THR A 11 16.61 -16.55 8.02
CA THR A 11 17.10 -17.91 8.01
C THR A 11 16.86 -18.49 9.40
N CYS A 12 15.81 -19.27 9.56
CA CYS A 12 15.61 -20.05 10.78
C CYS A 12 16.54 -21.26 10.78
N SER A 13 17.61 -21.21 11.56
CA SER A 13 18.32 -22.40 12.01
C SER A 13 17.67 -22.91 13.28
N SER A 14 16.87 -23.95 13.19
CA SER A 14 16.38 -24.70 14.35
C SER A 14 17.38 -25.76 14.74
N LYS A 15 18.03 -25.62 15.90
CA LYS A 15 18.62 -26.73 16.63
C LYS A 15 17.59 -27.22 17.63
N SER A 16 17.09 -28.42 17.44
CA SER A 16 16.38 -29.18 18.47
C SER A 16 17.14 -30.50 18.73
N ASN A 17 17.68 -30.63 19.95
CA ASN A 17 18.07 -31.90 20.49
C ASN A 17 16.83 -32.58 21.08
N GLY A 18 16.59 -33.82 20.67
CA GLY A 18 15.55 -34.66 21.24
C GLY A 18 15.59 -36.06 20.60
N GLU A 19 15.94 -37.06 21.40
CA GLU A 19 16.16 -38.46 20.98
C GLU A 19 14.87 -39.15 20.50
N PRO A 20 14.98 -40.27 19.74
CA PRO A 20 13.88 -40.89 19.02
C PRO A 20 13.23 -42.05 19.79
N VAL A 21 11.90 -42.11 19.71
CA VAL A 21 11.12 -43.30 20.08
C VAL A 21 10.62 -43.97 18.80
N PRO A 22 10.78 -45.28 18.58
CA PRO A 22 10.35 -45.92 17.35
C PRO A 22 8.90 -46.39 17.39
N LEU A 23 8.15 -46.14 16.33
CA LEU A 23 6.87 -46.79 16.04
C LEU A 23 6.77 -47.24 14.58
N PRO A 24 5.97 -48.25 14.26
CA PRO A 24 6.21 -49.18 13.19
C PRO A 24 5.73 -48.75 11.80
N CYS A 25 6.44 -49.30 10.80
CA CYS A 25 6.17 -49.18 9.39
C CYS A 25 4.80 -49.73 9.01
N LEU A 26 3.98 -48.87 8.36
CA LEU A 26 2.98 -49.32 7.41
C LEU A 26 3.22 -48.59 6.09
N GLY A 27 3.63 -49.34 5.09
CA GLY A 27 3.86 -48.84 3.75
C GLY A 27 2.58 -48.46 3.05
N ILE A 28 2.52 -47.26 2.48
CA ILE A 28 1.56 -46.88 1.46
C ILE A 28 2.29 -46.04 0.39
N GLY A 29 2.01 -46.41 -0.84
CA GLY A 29 2.70 -46.02 -2.04
C GLY A 29 2.92 -44.54 -2.27
N LEU A 30 4.13 -44.21 -2.75
CA LEU A 30 4.52 -42.94 -3.31
C LEU A 30 3.68 -42.61 -4.56
N CYS A 31 2.58 -41.91 -4.38
CA CYS A 31 1.96 -41.18 -5.46
C CYS A 31 2.72 -39.85 -5.64
N ARG A 32 3.63 -39.83 -6.59
CA ARG A 32 4.41 -38.68 -6.99
C ARG A 32 3.45 -37.71 -7.71
N GLN A 33 2.72 -36.87 -6.95
CA GLN A 33 1.96 -35.78 -7.52
C GLN A 33 2.93 -34.82 -8.22
N LYS A 34 2.88 -34.83 -9.55
CA LYS A 34 3.47 -33.80 -10.38
C LYS A 34 2.84 -32.46 -9.95
N ARG A 35 3.64 -31.60 -9.30
CA ARG A 35 3.29 -30.20 -9.06
C ARG A 35 3.12 -29.54 -10.42
N THR A 36 1.89 -29.48 -10.89
CA THR A 36 1.53 -28.65 -12.04
C THR A 36 1.77 -27.21 -11.61
N LYS A 37 2.69 -26.53 -12.30
CA LYS A 37 2.82 -25.07 -12.23
C LYS A 37 1.48 -24.48 -12.67
N ARG A 38 0.65 -24.08 -11.72
CA ARG A 38 -0.52 -23.26 -12.01
C ARG A 38 -0.01 -21.88 -12.33
N THR A 39 0.14 -21.57 -13.60
CA THR A 39 0.22 -20.21 -14.10
C THR A 39 -1.10 -19.53 -13.77
N PHE A 40 -1.05 -18.50 -12.96
CA PHE A 40 -2.19 -17.61 -12.67
C PHE A 40 -2.43 -16.69 -13.89
N SER A 41 -2.65 -17.26 -15.06
CA SER A 41 -3.13 -16.52 -16.22
C SER A 41 -4.64 -16.74 -16.30
N ASP A 42 -5.39 -15.65 -16.42
CA ASP A 42 -6.77 -15.51 -16.88
C ASP A 42 -7.94 -15.58 -15.87
N HIS A 43 -7.73 -15.59 -14.55
CA HIS A 43 -8.84 -15.35 -13.64
C HIS A 43 -8.80 -13.94 -13.10
N VAL A 44 -9.71 -13.08 -13.57
CA VAL A 44 -10.02 -11.80 -12.92
C VAL A 44 -10.41 -12.11 -11.47
N VAL A 45 -9.54 -11.76 -10.53
CA VAL A 45 -9.82 -11.93 -9.12
C VAL A 45 -10.98 -11.02 -8.77
N THR A 46 -12.13 -11.61 -8.41
CA THR A 46 -13.29 -10.86 -7.94
C THR A 46 -13.24 -10.74 -6.43
N LEU A 47 -13.79 -9.65 -5.89
CA LEU A 47 -13.83 -9.40 -4.43
C LEU A 47 -14.51 -10.53 -3.64
N GLN A 48 -15.40 -11.29 -4.28
CA GLN A 48 -16.11 -12.42 -3.64
C GLN A 48 -15.20 -13.61 -3.34
N HIS A 49 -14.11 -13.78 -4.09
CA HIS A 49 -13.19 -14.91 -3.95
C HIS A 49 -11.96 -14.58 -3.07
N LEU A 50 -11.80 -13.34 -2.63
CA LEU A 50 -10.65 -12.90 -1.82
C LEU A 50 -10.39 -13.74 -0.56
N PRO A 51 -11.40 -14.18 0.21
CA PRO A 51 -11.17 -14.99 1.41
C PRO A 51 -10.57 -16.36 1.12
N SER A 52 -10.76 -16.90 -0.09
CA SER A 52 -10.25 -18.22 -0.50
C SER A 52 -8.87 -18.18 -1.18
N ILE A 53 -8.29 -17.00 -1.38
CA ILE A 53 -6.96 -16.87 -2.00
C ILE A 53 -5.90 -17.31 -0.99
N PRO A 54 -5.04 -18.29 -1.35
CA PRO A 54 -3.95 -18.71 -0.50
C PRO A 54 -2.93 -17.57 -0.31
N ASN A 55 -2.16 -17.65 0.78
CA ASN A 55 -1.06 -16.73 1.08
C ASN A 55 -1.49 -15.26 1.28
N ARG A 56 -2.77 -15.04 1.60
CA ARG A 56 -3.34 -13.73 1.92
C ARG A 56 -3.72 -13.67 3.39
N VAL A 57 -2.98 -12.87 4.16
CA VAL A 57 -3.20 -12.69 5.62
C VAL A 57 -3.66 -11.25 5.88
N PHE A 58 -4.77 -11.07 6.60
CA PHE A 58 -5.35 -9.77 6.92
C PHE A 58 -5.90 -9.69 8.37
N THR A 59 -5.52 -10.66 9.18
CA THR A 59 -5.77 -10.72 10.62
C THR A 59 -4.45 -10.95 11.33
N ASN A 60 -4.40 -10.75 12.65
CA ASN A 60 -3.20 -11.04 13.44
C ASN A 60 -2.64 -12.41 13.11
N GLY A 61 -1.37 -12.47 12.73
CA GLY A 61 -0.73 -13.70 12.31
C GLY A 61 0.61 -13.52 11.62
N LYS A 62 1.10 -14.63 11.10
CA LYS A 62 2.38 -14.72 10.40
C LYS A 62 2.17 -15.34 9.02
N SER A 63 2.97 -14.89 8.07
CA SER A 63 3.20 -15.55 6.79
C SER A 63 4.63 -16.11 6.74
N ARG A 64 5.11 -16.52 5.57
CA ARG A 64 6.50 -17.01 5.41
C ARG A 64 7.54 -15.94 5.75
N THR A 65 7.28 -14.69 5.37
CA THR A 65 8.26 -13.60 5.45
C THR A 65 7.76 -12.40 6.24
N SER A 66 6.52 -12.43 6.72
CA SER A 66 5.89 -11.26 7.33
C SER A 66 5.09 -11.64 8.58
N CYS A 67 4.96 -10.65 9.46
CA CYS A 67 4.08 -10.72 10.63
C CYS A 67 3.17 -9.50 10.61
N ILE A 68 1.87 -9.70 10.86
CA ILE A 68 0.91 -8.62 10.96
C ILE A 68 0.17 -8.65 12.30
N PHE A 69 -0.02 -7.46 12.84
CA PHE A 69 -0.64 -7.30 14.15
C PHE A 69 -1.46 -6.01 14.22
N THR A 70 -2.62 -6.09 14.82
CA THR A 70 -3.45 -4.94 15.17
C THR A 70 -4.11 -5.18 16.52
N GLN A 71 -4.29 -4.11 17.27
CA GLN A 71 -4.93 -4.15 18.57
C GLN A 71 -5.76 -2.89 18.78
N GLN A 72 -6.99 -3.07 19.25
CA GLN A 72 -7.84 -1.96 19.65
C GLN A 72 -7.28 -1.27 20.89
N GLY A 73 -7.35 0.05 20.88
CA GLY A 73 -6.98 0.83 22.02
C GLY A 73 -8.13 1.44 22.81
N ARG A 74 -7.82 2.59 23.43
CA ARG A 74 -8.74 3.25 24.36
C ARG A 74 -9.66 4.28 23.71
N LYS A 75 -9.33 4.76 22.49
CA LYS A 75 -10.10 5.82 21.80
C LYS A 75 -11.45 5.36 21.22
N GLY A 76 -11.66 4.07 21.05
CA GLY A 76 -12.89 3.53 20.45
C GLY A 76 -12.63 2.34 19.55
N ILE A 77 -13.50 2.14 18.56
CA ILE A 77 -13.41 1.04 17.61
C ILE A 77 -12.10 1.17 16.81
N ASN A 78 -11.36 0.07 16.69
CA ASN A 78 -10.20 0.01 15.82
C ASN A 78 -10.65 0.12 14.35
N GLN A 79 -10.22 1.17 13.67
CA GLN A 79 -10.60 1.44 12.28
C GLN A 79 -9.51 1.02 11.27
N ASP A 80 -8.39 0.50 11.75
CA ASP A 80 -7.31 0.04 10.89
C ASP A 80 -7.65 -1.24 10.15
N ALA A 81 -7.08 -1.37 8.97
CA ALA A 81 -7.03 -2.60 8.21
C ALA A 81 -5.61 -2.84 7.68
N MET A 82 -5.26 -4.10 7.50
CA MET A 82 -3.92 -4.49 7.08
C MET A 82 -3.99 -5.74 6.22
N ILE A 83 -2.97 -5.94 5.39
CA ILE A 83 -2.85 -7.11 4.54
C ILE A 83 -1.38 -7.43 4.24
N VAL A 84 -1.09 -8.73 4.21
CA VAL A 84 0.06 -9.31 3.51
C VAL A 84 -0.49 -10.30 2.50
N TRP A 85 -0.05 -10.20 1.27
CA TRP A 85 -0.42 -11.13 0.20
C TRP A 85 0.87 -11.59 -0.48
N GLU A 86 1.35 -12.78 -0.08
CA GLU A 86 2.49 -13.43 -0.70
C GLU A 86 2.08 -14.12 -2.01
N ASP A 87 3.01 -14.21 -2.93
CA ASP A 87 2.78 -14.70 -4.30
C ASP A 87 1.67 -13.88 -5.02
N PHE A 88 1.72 -12.55 -4.81
CA PHE A 88 0.67 -11.61 -5.21
C PHE A 88 0.32 -11.64 -6.71
N MET A 89 1.30 -11.76 -7.58
CA MET A 89 1.13 -11.87 -9.04
C MET A 89 1.92 -13.06 -9.59
N SER A 90 3.01 -13.39 -8.91
CA SER A 90 3.90 -14.48 -9.22
C SER A 90 4.63 -14.89 -7.94
N GLU A 91 5.31 -16.03 -7.96
CA GLU A 91 6.26 -16.42 -6.91
C GLU A 91 7.24 -15.26 -6.67
N ASP A 92 7.60 -15.02 -5.42
CA ASP A 92 8.52 -13.95 -4.97
C ASP A 92 8.00 -12.51 -5.03
N VAL A 93 6.75 -12.28 -5.43
CA VAL A 93 6.11 -10.96 -5.31
C VAL A 93 5.24 -10.92 -4.08
N THR A 94 5.51 -9.97 -3.18
CA THR A 94 4.72 -9.79 -1.97
C THR A 94 4.12 -8.39 -1.94
N PHE A 95 2.81 -8.31 -1.75
CA PHE A 95 2.09 -7.07 -1.49
C PHE A 95 1.84 -6.93 0.01
N CYS A 96 2.16 -5.78 0.58
CA CYS A 96 1.84 -5.41 1.95
C CYS A 96 1.08 -4.08 1.97
N GLY A 97 0.13 -3.94 2.89
CA GLY A 97 -0.59 -2.68 3.06
C GLY A 97 -1.11 -2.48 4.48
N VAL A 98 -1.09 -1.21 4.91
CA VAL A 98 -1.74 -0.71 6.12
C VAL A 98 -2.65 0.45 5.73
N PHE A 99 -3.83 0.47 6.29
CA PHE A 99 -4.93 1.39 5.99
C PHE A 99 -5.55 1.85 7.29
N ASP A 100 -5.31 3.10 7.67
CA ASP A 100 -5.85 3.72 8.88
C ASP A 100 -7.16 4.41 8.51
N GLY A 101 -8.26 3.90 9.04
CA GLY A 101 -9.59 4.42 8.79
C GLY A 101 -9.97 5.52 9.78
N HIS A 102 -10.66 6.56 9.29
CA HIS A 102 -11.14 7.67 10.11
C HIS A 102 -12.57 8.08 9.76
N GLY A 103 -13.17 8.83 10.67
CA GLY A 103 -14.57 9.24 10.55
C GLY A 103 -15.56 8.15 10.97
N PRO A 104 -16.88 8.39 10.84
CA PRO A 104 -17.92 7.48 11.34
C PRO A 104 -17.85 6.06 10.75
N HIS A 105 -17.45 5.93 9.50
CA HIS A 105 -17.39 4.66 8.77
C HIS A 105 -15.97 4.26 8.34
N GLY A 106 -14.93 4.86 8.92
CA GLY A 106 -13.54 4.63 8.54
C GLY A 106 -13.12 3.17 8.54
N HIS A 107 -13.56 2.38 9.50
CA HIS A 107 -13.28 0.93 9.57
C HIS A 107 -13.84 0.15 8.35
N LEU A 108 -14.96 0.60 7.77
CA LEU A 108 -15.53 0.00 6.55
C LEU A 108 -14.76 0.47 5.31
N VAL A 109 -14.37 1.75 5.28
CA VAL A 109 -13.57 2.33 4.19
C VAL A 109 -12.20 1.64 4.14
N ALA A 110 -11.48 1.55 5.26
CA ALA A 110 -10.18 0.91 5.35
C ALA A 110 -10.23 -0.56 4.89
N ARG A 111 -11.23 -1.34 5.33
CA ARG A 111 -11.43 -2.73 4.88
C ARG A 111 -11.74 -2.83 3.39
N LYS A 112 -12.57 -1.94 2.86
CA LYS A 112 -12.90 -1.91 1.43
C LYS A 112 -11.66 -1.58 0.60
N VAL A 113 -10.82 -0.63 1.04
CA VAL A 113 -9.56 -0.29 0.38
C VAL A 113 -8.58 -1.46 0.44
N ARG A 114 -8.40 -2.08 1.61
CA ARG A 114 -7.56 -3.28 1.79
C ARG A 114 -7.90 -4.39 0.79
N ASP A 115 -9.20 -4.60 0.55
CA ASP A 115 -9.64 -5.69 -0.31
C ASP A 115 -9.58 -5.33 -1.80
N ALA A 116 -9.95 -4.11 -2.16
CA ALA A 116 -10.09 -3.73 -3.56
C ALA A 116 -8.81 -3.15 -4.19
N LEU A 117 -7.99 -2.43 -3.43
CA LEU A 117 -6.82 -1.73 -3.98
C LEU A 117 -5.77 -2.69 -4.60
N PRO A 118 -5.35 -3.79 -3.94
CA PRO A 118 -4.40 -4.73 -4.56
C PRO A 118 -4.96 -5.38 -5.81
N VAL A 119 -6.25 -5.70 -5.86
CA VAL A 119 -6.89 -6.27 -7.06
C VAL A 119 -6.87 -5.28 -8.23
N LYS A 120 -7.12 -3.99 -7.96
CA LYS A 120 -7.02 -2.94 -8.98
C LYS A 120 -5.59 -2.79 -9.48
N LEU A 121 -4.60 -2.81 -8.58
CA LEU A 121 -3.19 -2.73 -8.95
C LEU A 121 -2.80 -3.89 -9.86
N GLN A 122 -3.16 -5.12 -9.50
CA GLN A 122 -2.94 -6.32 -10.33
C GLN A 122 -3.60 -6.21 -11.70
N SER A 123 -4.85 -5.75 -11.75
CA SER A 123 -5.61 -5.58 -13.00
C SER A 123 -4.93 -4.58 -13.96
N PHE A 124 -4.44 -3.45 -13.45
CA PHE A 124 -3.73 -2.48 -14.28
C PHE A 124 -2.39 -3.01 -14.79
N LEU A 125 -1.63 -3.70 -13.96
CA LEU A 125 -0.36 -4.30 -14.37
C LEU A 125 -0.56 -5.37 -15.45
N ASN A 126 -1.53 -6.28 -15.26
CA ASN A 126 -1.86 -7.30 -16.24
C ASN A 126 -2.30 -6.69 -17.58
N SER A 127 -3.10 -5.63 -17.56
CA SER A 127 -3.54 -4.94 -18.77
C SER A 127 -2.42 -4.24 -19.53
N CYS A 128 -1.38 -3.80 -18.85
CA CYS A 128 -0.19 -3.24 -19.48
C CYS A 128 0.69 -4.32 -20.11
N GLN A 129 0.86 -5.46 -19.45
CA GLN A 129 1.63 -6.59 -19.99
C GLN A 129 0.99 -7.19 -21.25
N SER A 130 -0.34 -7.31 -21.27
CA SER A 130 -1.08 -7.81 -22.42
C SER A 130 -0.94 -6.93 -23.67
N ARG A 131 -0.75 -5.62 -23.50
CA ARG A 131 -0.52 -4.66 -24.59
C ARG A 131 0.90 -4.73 -25.17
N GLN A 132 1.87 -5.13 -24.37
CA GLN A 132 3.27 -5.29 -24.82
C GLN A 132 3.47 -6.58 -25.63
N ASN A 133 2.65 -7.61 -25.40
CA ASN A 133 2.70 -8.89 -26.08
C ASN A 133 1.85 -8.95 -27.36
N GLY A 134 0.96 -7.97 -27.59
CA GLY A 134 0.19 -7.81 -28.82
C GLY A 134 0.83 -6.73 -29.68
N SER A 135 1.43 -7.12 -30.80
CA SER A 135 1.93 -6.22 -31.83
C SER A 135 0.80 -5.36 -32.39
N ASP A 136 0.54 -4.21 -31.76
CA ASP A 136 -0.22 -3.13 -32.41
C ASP A 136 0.27 -1.76 -31.88
N GLN A 137 0.93 -1.06 -32.81
CA GLN A 137 1.55 0.26 -32.65
C GLN A 137 0.56 1.44 -32.60
N THR A 138 -0.68 1.24 -32.17
CA THR A 138 -1.67 2.33 -32.24
C THR A 138 -2.45 2.50 -30.94
N CYS A 139 -1.86 3.15 -29.93
CA CYS A 139 -2.66 3.79 -28.87
C CYS A 139 -1.88 4.82 -28.04
N PHE A 140 -1.24 5.81 -28.70
CA PHE A 140 -0.91 7.09 -28.08
C PHE A 140 -1.38 8.21 -29.01
N LYS A 141 -2.68 8.50 -28.98
CA LYS A 141 -3.22 9.79 -29.42
C LYS A 141 -3.87 10.45 -28.23
N GLY A 142 -3.08 11.12 -27.40
CA GLY A 142 -3.52 12.17 -26.50
C GLY A 142 -2.99 13.47 -27.06
N ASN A 143 -3.86 14.45 -27.27
CA ASN A 143 -3.56 15.78 -27.82
C ASN A 143 -2.32 16.38 -27.18
N SER A 144 -1.26 16.52 -27.99
CA SER A 144 -0.07 17.26 -27.64
C SER A 144 -0.12 18.61 -28.37
N MET A 145 -0.13 19.70 -27.60
CA MET A 145 0.30 20.99 -28.10
C MET A 145 1.76 20.87 -28.52
N LYS A 146 2.04 21.31 -29.76
CA LYS A 146 3.38 21.37 -30.33
C LYS A 146 4.24 22.36 -29.56
N SER A 147 5.40 21.92 -29.09
CA SER A 147 6.59 22.76 -28.95
C SER A 147 7.74 21.98 -29.55
N ASP A 148 8.29 22.55 -30.60
CA ASP A 148 9.52 22.10 -31.25
C ASP A 148 10.68 22.21 -30.26
N VAL A 149 11.35 21.12 -29.94
CA VAL A 149 12.80 21.06 -29.63
C VAL A 149 13.28 19.61 -29.80
N GLY A 150 14.26 19.46 -30.67
CA GLY A 150 15.39 18.52 -30.69
C GLY A 150 15.21 17.05 -30.31
N ASP A 151 15.41 16.23 -31.31
CA ASP A 151 15.79 14.82 -31.28
C ASP A 151 16.94 14.57 -30.27
N LEU A 152 16.70 13.82 -29.21
CA LEU A 152 17.71 13.19 -28.36
C LEU A 152 17.19 11.84 -27.82
N ASP A 153 17.92 10.83 -28.16
CA ASP A 153 17.99 9.42 -27.70
C ASP A 153 16.97 8.95 -26.64
N LYS A 154 15.94 8.25 -27.11
CA LYS A 154 14.97 7.51 -26.27
C LYS A 154 15.47 6.11 -25.96
N ASP A 155 16.58 5.96 -25.26
CA ASP A 155 16.96 4.69 -24.64
C ASP A 155 16.88 4.80 -23.11
N GLY A 156 15.64 4.89 -22.60
CA GLY A 156 15.38 4.77 -21.16
C GLY A 156 15.72 3.35 -20.70
N SER A 157 16.47 3.22 -19.62
CA SER A 157 16.88 1.93 -19.07
C SER A 157 15.67 1.04 -18.79
N ILE A 158 15.85 -0.29 -18.75
CA ILE A 158 14.79 -1.25 -18.40
C ILE A 158 14.19 -0.89 -17.02
N GLU A 159 15.01 -0.40 -16.12
CA GLU A 159 14.63 0.06 -14.79
C GLU A 159 13.72 1.29 -14.84
N ASP A 160 14.00 2.27 -15.70
CA ASP A 160 13.14 3.45 -15.88
C ASP A 160 11.77 3.08 -16.45
N LYS A 161 11.74 2.13 -17.38
CA LYS A 161 10.48 1.61 -17.95
C LYS A 161 9.65 0.87 -16.88
N LEU A 162 10.30 0.06 -16.04
CA LEU A 162 9.67 -0.66 -14.94
C LEU A 162 9.13 0.33 -13.88
N ASN A 163 9.92 1.33 -13.51
CA ASN A 163 9.51 2.38 -12.57
C ASN A 163 8.31 3.18 -13.09
N SER A 164 8.33 3.54 -14.37
CA SER A 164 7.22 4.24 -15.02
C SER A 164 5.94 3.41 -15.02
N LEU A 165 6.04 2.10 -15.31
CA LEU A 165 4.92 1.17 -15.29
C LEU A 165 4.28 1.06 -13.90
N TRP A 166 5.09 0.87 -12.86
CA TRP A 166 4.61 0.77 -11.49
C TRP A 166 4.00 2.09 -11.00
N ARG A 167 4.63 3.22 -11.29
CA ARG A 167 4.10 4.55 -10.99
C ARG A 167 2.71 4.74 -11.61
N GLU A 168 2.56 4.42 -12.88
CA GLU A 168 1.28 4.55 -13.58
C GLU A 168 0.21 3.62 -12.99
N ALA A 169 0.59 2.37 -12.66
CA ALA A 169 -0.31 1.40 -12.06
C ALA A 169 -0.80 1.87 -10.67
N PHE A 170 0.08 2.40 -9.81
CA PHE A 170 -0.31 2.98 -8.53
C PHE A 170 -1.24 4.18 -8.72
N LEU A 171 -0.91 5.13 -9.58
CA LEU A 171 -1.75 6.31 -9.85
C LEU A 171 -3.15 5.92 -10.34
N LYS A 172 -3.24 4.97 -11.26
CA LYS A 172 -4.52 4.49 -11.82
C LYS A 172 -5.33 3.72 -10.80
N SER A 173 -4.70 2.84 -10.02
CA SER A 173 -5.40 2.03 -9.02
C SER A 173 -5.94 2.88 -7.87
N TYR A 174 -5.21 3.88 -7.38
CA TYR A 174 -5.67 4.80 -6.36
C TYR A 174 -6.84 5.67 -6.87
N LYS A 175 -6.71 6.22 -8.08
CA LYS A 175 -7.81 6.97 -8.72
C LYS A 175 -9.07 6.11 -8.89
N ALA A 176 -8.92 4.85 -9.34
CA ALA A 176 -10.03 3.93 -9.51
C ALA A 176 -10.64 3.52 -8.17
N MET A 177 -9.82 3.38 -7.12
CA MET A 177 -10.29 3.08 -5.76
C MET A 177 -11.16 4.21 -5.20
N ASP A 178 -10.68 5.44 -5.27
CA ASP A 178 -11.43 6.61 -4.77
C ASP A 178 -12.75 6.81 -5.55
N LYS A 179 -12.71 6.58 -6.88
CA LYS A 179 -13.93 6.61 -7.71
C LYS A 179 -14.94 5.54 -7.29
N GLU A 180 -14.47 4.32 -6.98
CA GLU A 180 -15.34 3.24 -6.50
C GLU A 180 -15.98 3.59 -5.15
N LEU A 181 -15.21 4.16 -4.20
CA LEU A 181 -15.74 4.63 -2.92
C LEU A 181 -16.81 5.69 -3.11
N LYS A 182 -16.60 6.66 -4.02
CA LYS A 182 -17.57 7.72 -4.31
C LYS A 182 -18.91 7.18 -4.82
N SER A 183 -18.88 6.09 -5.58
CA SER A 183 -20.07 5.49 -6.18
C SER A 183 -20.65 4.31 -5.39
N HIS A 184 -20.06 4.00 -4.21
CA HIS A 184 -20.47 2.82 -3.44
C HIS A 184 -21.87 3.02 -2.81
N PRO A 185 -22.88 2.16 -3.12
CA PRO A 185 -24.25 2.41 -2.74
C PRO A 185 -24.53 2.34 -1.23
N ASN A 186 -23.73 1.57 -0.50
CA ASN A 186 -23.97 1.24 0.91
C ASN A 186 -22.82 1.66 1.84
N LEU A 187 -21.92 2.52 1.38
CA LEU A 187 -20.79 3.00 2.17
C LEU A 187 -20.70 4.51 2.06
N ASP A 188 -21.06 5.18 3.14
CA ASP A 188 -20.94 6.64 3.21
C ASP A 188 -19.49 7.03 3.50
N CYS A 189 -18.86 7.60 2.48
CA CYS A 189 -17.51 8.14 2.51
C CYS A 189 -17.49 9.67 2.46
N PHE A 190 -18.59 10.37 2.77
CA PHE A 190 -18.65 11.84 2.69
C PHE A 190 -17.68 12.47 3.70
N CYS A 191 -17.78 12.09 4.98
CA CYS A 191 -16.84 12.48 6.04
C CYS A 191 -16.18 11.25 6.69
N SER A 192 -15.90 10.24 5.90
CA SER A 192 -15.15 9.06 6.32
C SER A 192 -14.14 8.71 5.25
N GLY A 193 -12.97 8.29 5.68
CA GLY A 193 -11.88 8.00 4.79
C GLY A 193 -10.90 6.98 5.32
N SER A 194 -9.80 6.84 4.60
CA SER A 194 -8.68 5.99 5.00
C SER A 194 -7.37 6.50 4.44
N THR A 195 -6.30 6.42 5.21
CA THR A 195 -4.94 6.43 4.69
C THR A 195 -4.69 5.18 3.86
N ALA A 196 -3.60 5.13 3.17
CA ALA A 196 -3.07 3.90 2.60
C ALA A 196 -1.56 4.00 2.51
N ILE A 197 -0.86 3.01 3.03
CA ILE A 197 0.52 2.75 2.71
C ILE A 197 0.62 1.34 2.15
N THR A 198 1.12 1.22 0.93
CA THR A 198 1.19 -0.05 0.21
C THR A 198 2.57 -0.24 -0.39
N ILE A 199 3.09 -1.44 -0.24
CA ILE A 199 4.40 -1.85 -0.74
C ILE A 199 4.24 -3.11 -1.59
N VAL A 200 4.93 -3.14 -2.71
CA VAL A 200 5.16 -4.36 -3.50
C VAL A 200 6.65 -4.64 -3.53
N LYS A 201 7.04 -5.79 -2.98
CA LYS A 201 8.40 -6.32 -3.08
C LYS A 201 8.46 -7.32 -4.22
N GLN A 202 9.31 -7.07 -5.21
CA GLN A 202 9.56 -7.95 -6.35
C GLN A 202 11.08 -8.16 -6.50
N GLY A 203 11.55 -9.34 -6.14
CA GLY A 203 12.99 -9.57 -6.05
C GLY A 203 13.67 -8.60 -5.08
N SER A 204 14.66 -7.84 -5.57
CA SER A 204 15.31 -6.75 -4.84
C SER A 204 14.59 -5.39 -4.97
N ASN A 205 13.56 -5.28 -5.80
CA ASN A 205 12.85 -4.02 -5.98
C ASN A 205 11.72 -3.85 -4.98
N LEU A 206 11.60 -2.65 -4.47
CA LEU A 206 10.55 -2.21 -3.56
C LEU A 206 9.82 -1.03 -4.18
N PHE A 207 8.57 -1.24 -4.57
CA PHE A 207 7.68 -0.20 -5.10
C PHE A 207 6.68 0.21 -4.02
N MET A 208 6.55 1.50 -3.79
CA MET A 208 5.70 2.04 -2.73
C MET A 208 4.74 3.07 -3.28
N GLY A 209 3.47 2.99 -2.83
CA GLY A 209 2.46 4.01 -3.06
C GLY A 209 1.75 4.34 -1.75
N TYR A 210 1.62 5.64 -1.41
CA TYR A 210 1.03 6.02 -0.14
C TYR A 210 0.30 7.36 -0.17
N ILE A 211 -0.72 7.48 0.69
CA ILE A 211 -1.48 8.68 1.04
C ILE A 211 -1.75 8.68 2.54
N GLY A 212 -1.85 9.87 3.12
CA GLY A 212 -2.06 10.05 4.57
C GLY A 212 -0.75 10.09 5.35
N ASP A 213 -0.81 9.72 6.60
CA ASP A 213 0.25 9.85 7.60
C ASP A 213 0.64 8.52 8.27
N SER A 214 0.15 7.40 7.75
CA SER A 214 0.73 6.08 8.00
C SER A 214 2.15 6.02 7.45
N ARG A 215 3.06 5.31 8.12
CA ARG A 215 4.50 5.40 7.87
C ARG A 215 5.12 4.05 7.53
N ALA A 216 6.11 4.05 6.63
CA ALA A 216 7.02 2.94 6.39
C ALA A 216 8.42 3.29 6.90
N ILE A 217 9.00 2.36 7.63
CA ILE A 217 10.36 2.45 8.17
C ILE A 217 11.10 1.19 7.79
N MET A 218 12.35 1.33 7.39
CA MET A 218 13.24 0.22 7.09
C MET A 218 14.34 0.14 8.15
N GLY A 219 14.53 -1.04 8.72
CA GLY A 219 15.70 -1.36 9.51
C GLY A 219 16.84 -1.77 8.57
N SER A 220 17.92 -0.99 8.56
CA SER A 220 19.09 -1.22 7.72
C SER A 220 20.37 -1.17 8.57
N LYS A 221 21.41 -1.87 8.13
CA LYS A 221 22.73 -1.83 8.78
C LYS A 221 23.56 -0.69 8.21
N ASP A 222 24.17 0.11 9.07
CA ASP A 222 25.12 1.12 8.69
C ASP A 222 26.52 0.54 8.34
N ASN A 223 27.50 1.39 8.10
CA ASN A 223 28.86 0.95 7.79
C ASN A 223 29.58 0.25 8.96
N ASN A 224 29.07 0.41 10.19
CA ASN A 224 29.59 -0.20 11.40
C ASN A 224 28.78 -1.45 11.80
N ASP A 225 27.93 -1.96 10.91
CA ASP A 225 27.03 -3.11 11.15
C ASP A 225 25.96 -2.85 12.24
N SER A 226 25.78 -1.58 12.62
CA SER A 226 24.76 -1.16 13.59
C SER A 226 23.40 -0.95 12.91
N MET A 227 22.32 -1.35 13.60
CA MET A 227 20.96 -1.15 13.08
C MET A 227 20.58 0.32 13.12
N VAL A 228 20.12 0.84 11.99
CA VAL A 228 19.59 2.18 11.85
C VAL A 228 18.18 2.15 11.24
N ALA A 229 17.33 3.06 11.67
CA ALA A 229 16.00 3.25 11.12
C ALA A 229 16.05 4.23 9.96
N VAL A 230 15.54 3.84 8.80
CA VAL A 230 15.43 4.68 7.60
C VAL A 230 13.95 4.87 7.28
N GLN A 231 13.45 6.08 7.44
CA GLN A 231 12.07 6.40 7.05
C GLN A 231 11.96 6.38 5.51
N LEU A 232 11.00 5.61 5.00
CA LEU A 232 10.78 5.42 3.56
C LEU A 232 9.69 6.34 2.99
N THR A 233 8.81 6.87 3.84
CA THR A 233 7.67 7.70 3.46
C THR A 233 7.70 9.04 4.17
N VAL A 234 6.98 10.00 3.62
CA VAL A 234 6.73 11.30 4.26
C VAL A 234 5.27 11.34 4.69
N ASP A 235 5.03 11.70 5.94
CA ASP A 235 3.66 11.90 6.43
C ASP A 235 3.04 13.09 5.70
N LEU A 236 1.97 12.85 4.95
CA LEU A 236 1.35 13.86 4.09
C LEU A 236 0.41 14.75 4.92
N LYS A 237 1.02 15.52 5.84
CA LYS A 237 0.32 16.47 6.73
C LYS A 237 -0.10 17.73 5.98
N PRO A 238 -1.17 18.42 6.43
CA PRO A 238 -1.70 19.61 5.77
C PRO A 238 -0.77 20.82 5.74
N ASP A 239 0.20 20.90 6.65
CA ASP A 239 1.19 21.98 6.76
C ASP A 239 2.41 21.81 5.84
N LEU A 240 2.59 20.65 5.20
CA LEU A 240 3.61 20.51 4.17
C LEU A 240 3.40 21.57 3.08
N PRO A 241 4.44 22.32 2.66
CA PRO A 241 4.29 23.48 1.79
C PRO A 241 3.46 23.23 0.52
N ARG A 242 3.73 22.12 -0.19
CA ARG A 242 2.98 21.75 -1.42
C ARG A 242 1.53 21.38 -1.14
N GLU A 243 1.28 20.70 -0.04
CA GLU A 243 -0.05 20.29 0.39
C GLU A 243 -0.87 21.52 0.84
N ALA A 244 -0.29 22.35 1.70
CA ALA A 244 -0.90 23.60 2.19
C ALA A 244 -1.26 24.55 1.03
N GLU A 245 -0.35 24.72 0.07
CA GLU A 245 -0.59 25.55 -1.11
C GLU A 245 -1.76 25.04 -1.96
N ARG A 246 -1.80 23.72 -2.22
CA ARG A 246 -2.91 23.09 -2.96
C ARG A 246 -4.25 23.32 -2.25
N ILE A 247 -4.30 23.03 -0.93
CA ILE A 247 -5.52 23.17 -0.13
C ILE A 247 -6.00 24.63 -0.15
N LYS A 248 -5.11 25.59 0.10
CA LYS A 248 -5.43 27.03 0.06
C LYS A 248 -5.93 27.48 -1.32
N ARG A 249 -5.27 27.01 -2.39
CA ARG A 249 -5.71 27.30 -3.78
C ARG A 249 -7.11 26.77 -4.07
N CYS A 250 -7.47 25.64 -3.47
CA CYS A 250 -8.82 25.07 -3.53
C CYS A 250 -9.79 25.67 -2.51
N LYS A 251 -9.43 26.79 -1.85
CA LYS A 251 -10.22 27.48 -0.81
C LYS A 251 -10.46 26.70 0.48
N GLY A 252 -9.75 25.59 0.70
CA GLY A 252 -9.68 24.92 1.99
C GLY A 252 -8.83 25.74 2.98
N ARG A 253 -9.06 25.54 4.26
CA ARG A 253 -8.31 26.20 5.33
C ARG A 253 -7.41 25.18 6.02
N VAL A 254 -6.22 25.62 6.45
CA VAL A 254 -5.25 24.78 7.19
C VAL A 254 -4.88 25.54 8.46
N PHE A 255 -5.25 24.98 9.61
CA PHE A 255 -4.85 25.46 10.93
C PHE A 255 -5.01 24.36 11.97
N ALA A 256 -4.32 24.52 13.11
CA ALA A 256 -4.44 23.66 14.28
C ALA A 256 -5.40 24.27 15.31
N LEU A 257 -6.08 23.42 16.08
CA LEU A 257 -6.90 23.89 17.21
C LEU A 257 -6.00 24.38 18.36
N GLN A 258 -6.53 25.25 19.20
CA GLN A 258 -5.76 25.81 20.34
C GLN A 258 -5.34 24.75 21.36
N ASP A 259 -6.15 23.73 21.55
CA ASP A 259 -5.93 22.59 22.42
C ASP A 259 -5.09 21.46 21.78
N GLU A 260 -4.88 21.51 20.43
CA GLU A 260 -4.04 20.57 19.68
C GLU A 260 -3.09 21.33 18.71
N PRO A 261 -2.19 22.20 19.20
CA PRO A 261 -1.40 23.12 18.36
C PRO A 261 -0.42 22.39 17.40
N GLU A 262 -0.04 21.16 17.72
CA GLU A 262 0.87 20.33 16.92
C GLU A 262 0.16 19.56 15.81
N VAL A 263 -1.19 19.65 15.70
CA VAL A 263 -1.98 18.87 14.73
C VAL A 263 -2.67 19.79 13.73
N PRO A 264 -1.98 20.21 12.65
CA PRO A 264 -2.60 20.97 11.57
C PRO A 264 -3.67 20.12 10.87
N ARG A 265 -4.84 20.74 10.62
CA ARG A 265 -6.00 20.06 10.03
C ARG A 265 -6.53 20.82 8.82
N VAL A 266 -7.20 20.09 7.92
CA VAL A 266 -7.95 20.67 6.79
C VAL A 266 -9.39 20.91 7.22
N TRP A 267 -9.88 22.11 6.95
CA TRP A 267 -11.21 22.57 7.31
C TRP A 267 -11.97 23.10 6.09
N LEU A 268 -13.28 23.00 6.14
CA LEU A 268 -14.16 23.64 5.15
C LEU A 268 -13.98 25.16 5.17
N PRO A 269 -14.31 25.87 4.08
CA PRO A 269 -14.12 27.32 3.99
C PRO A 269 -14.86 28.12 5.08
N PHE A 270 -16.05 27.67 5.47
CA PHE A 270 -16.96 28.41 6.34
C PHE A 270 -17.40 27.63 7.58
N ASP A 271 -16.81 26.43 7.80
CA ASP A 271 -17.17 25.58 8.93
C ASP A 271 -15.91 24.94 9.52
N ASP A 272 -15.81 24.89 10.84
CA ASP A 272 -14.74 24.22 11.56
C ASP A 272 -15.04 22.71 11.68
N ALA A 273 -15.29 22.08 10.53
CA ALA A 273 -15.58 20.68 10.29
C ALA A 273 -14.91 20.23 8.96
N PRO A 274 -14.66 18.95 8.77
CA PRO A 274 -14.57 17.89 9.76
C PRO A 274 -13.24 17.91 10.54
N GLY A 275 -12.22 18.71 10.13
CA GLY A 275 -10.92 18.79 10.77
C GLY A 275 -10.01 17.60 10.48
N LEU A 276 -9.76 17.32 9.21
CA LEU A 276 -8.93 16.20 8.79
C LEU A 276 -7.44 16.47 9.01
N ALA A 277 -6.75 15.63 9.75
CA ALA A 277 -5.33 15.80 10.13
C ALA A 277 -4.33 15.38 9.03
N MET A 278 -4.79 15.07 7.83
CA MET A 278 -3.97 14.70 6.69
C MET A 278 -4.40 15.44 5.42
N ALA A 279 -3.46 15.61 4.48
CA ALA A 279 -3.70 16.33 3.23
C ALA A 279 -4.18 15.44 2.07
N ARG A 280 -4.03 14.13 2.24
CA ARG A 280 -4.43 13.12 1.24
C ARG A 280 -5.04 11.91 1.92
N ALA A 281 -6.20 11.47 1.42
CA ALA A 281 -6.91 10.29 1.90
C ALA A 281 -7.80 9.71 0.80
N PHE A 282 -8.20 8.46 0.94
CA PHE A 282 -9.37 7.90 0.27
C PHE A 282 -10.64 8.37 1.00
N GLY A 283 -11.74 8.53 0.27
CA GLY A 283 -12.97 9.05 0.87
C GLY A 283 -12.90 10.55 1.16
N ASP A 284 -13.50 11.00 2.24
CA ASP A 284 -13.59 12.41 2.66
C ASP A 284 -14.08 13.33 1.55
N PHE A 285 -15.16 12.92 0.87
CA PHE A 285 -15.66 13.63 -0.30
C PHE A 285 -16.15 15.04 0.03
N CYS A 286 -16.44 15.35 1.29
CA CYS A 286 -16.71 16.71 1.77
C CYS A 286 -15.52 17.66 1.58
N LEU A 287 -14.27 17.14 1.56
CA LEU A 287 -13.04 17.93 1.46
C LEU A 287 -12.33 17.83 0.09
N LYS A 288 -12.78 16.97 -0.83
CA LYS A 288 -12.11 16.79 -2.12
C LYS A 288 -12.08 18.04 -2.98
N GLU A 289 -13.16 18.83 -2.98
CA GLU A 289 -13.22 20.10 -3.69
C GLU A 289 -12.35 21.18 -3.04
N TYR A 290 -12.00 20.98 -1.78
CA TYR A 290 -11.17 21.91 -0.98
C TYR A 290 -9.72 21.46 -0.85
N GLY A 291 -9.29 20.55 -1.70
CA GLY A 291 -7.88 20.24 -1.92
C GLY A 291 -7.37 18.96 -1.27
N VAL A 292 -8.19 18.18 -0.57
CA VAL A 292 -7.83 16.81 -0.20
C VAL A 292 -7.86 15.92 -1.44
N ILE A 293 -6.81 15.14 -1.67
CA ILE A 293 -6.70 14.29 -2.86
C ILE A 293 -6.38 12.85 -2.50
N SER A 294 -6.60 11.93 -3.45
CA SER A 294 -6.24 10.51 -3.35
C SER A 294 -5.09 10.12 -4.28
N ILE A 295 -4.32 11.11 -4.77
CA ILE A 295 -3.15 10.86 -5.62
C ILE A 295 -2.00 10.40 -4.72
N PRO A 296 -1.45 9.19 -4.91
CA PRO A 296 -0.37 8.71 -4.06
C PRO A 296 0.96 9.39 -4.40
N GLU A 297 1.81 9.55 -3.37
CA GLU A 297 3.24 9.59 -3.61
C GLU A 297 3.69 8.20 -4.02
N PHE A 298 4.63 8.17 -4.96
CA PHE A 298 5.24 6.93 -5.45
C PHE A 298 6.74 6.99 -5.28
N SER A 299 7.31 5.92 -4.74
CA SER A 299 8.76 5.76 -4.67
C SER A 299 9.17 4.34 -5.03
N HIS A 300 10.38 4.21 -5.53
CA HIS A 300 11.06 2.95 -5.82
C HIS A 300 12.39 2.92 -5.07
N ARG A 301 12.75 1.74 -4.57
CA ARG A 301 14.03 1.50 -3.94
C ARG A 301 14.54 0.10 -4.30
N THR A 302 15.79 0.00 -4.65
CA THR A 302 16.49 -1.29 -4.76
C THR A 302 17.04 -1.67 -3.39
N LEU A 303 16.61 -2.83 -2.89
CA LEU A 303 17.05 -3.39 -1.62
C LEU A 303 18.45 -3.95 -1.74
N THR A 304 19.24 -3.74 -0.69
CA THR A 304 20.60 -4.25 -0.55
C THR A 304 20.66 -5.32 0.55
N GLU A 305 21.79 -5.97 0.71
CA GLU A 305 22.00 -6.96 1.80
C GLU A 305 22.01 -6.30 3.18
N ARG A 306 22.19 -4.97 3.26
CA ARG A 306 22.11 -4.20 4.50
C ARG A 306 20.70 -3.98 4.97
N ASP A 307 19.72 -4.01 4.09
CA ASP A 307 18.31 -3.80 4.39
C ASP A 307 17.70 -5.08 4.98
N GLN A 308 17.35 -5.04 6.27
CA GLN A 308 17.03 -6.23 7.04
C GLN A 308 15.53 -6.50 7.12
N PHE A 309 14.73 -5.46 7.40
CA PHE A 309 13.27 -5.56 7.50
C PHE A 309 12.60 -4.23 7.21
N ILE A 310 11.30 -4.29 6.94
CA ILE A 310 10.44 -3.11 6.74
C ILE A 310 9.25 -3.21 7.70
N VAL A 311 8.92 -2.09 8.34
CA VAL A 311 7.74 -1.94 9.19
C VAL A 311 6.79 -0.96 8.51
N LEU A 312 5.53 -1.37 8.34
CA LEU A 312 4.43 -0.48 7.98
C LEU A 312 3.56 -0.28 9.22
N ALA A 313 3.25 0.96 9.54
CA ALA A 313 2.50 1.29 10.74
C ALA A 313 1.52 2.43 10.48
N SER A 314 0.33 2.37 11.09
CA SER A 314 -0.53 3.53 11.24
C SER A 314 0.03 4.47 12.32
N ASP A 315 -0.49 5.70 12.39
CA ASP A 315 0.01 6.73 13.32
C ASP A 315 -0.11 6.30 14.78
N GLY A 316 -1.10 5.48 15.13
CA GLY A 316 -1.26 4.93 16.47
C GLY A 316 -0.09 4.08 16.98
N VAL A 317 0.80 3.60 16.09
CA VAL A 317 2.06 2.93 16.44
C VAL A 317 3.23 3.92 16.35
N CYS A 318 3.21 4.82 15.34
CA CYS A 318 4.34 5.69 15.03
C CYS A 318 4.65 6.74 16.11
N PHE A 319 3.69 7.12 16.96
CA PHE A 319 3.92 8.05 18.07
C PHE A 319 4.70 7.46 19.24
N HIS A 320 4.99 6.15 19.21
CA HIS A 320 5.67 5.43 20.29
C HIS A 320 6.96 4.75 19.83
N LEU A 321 7.37 4.97 18.57
CA LEU A 321 8.64 4.54 17.97
C LEU A 321 9.56 5.75 17.73
#